data_4aba43c2ddf6a02b733bf050426ab29f
#
_entry.id   4aba43c2ddf6a02b733bf050426ab29f
#
_cell.length_a   1.000
_cell.length_b   1.000
_cell.length_c   1.000
_cell.angle_alpha   90.00
_cell.angle_beta   90.00
_cell.angle_gamma   90.00
#
_symmetry.space_group_name_H-M   'P 1'
#
loop_
_entity.id
_entity.type
_entity.pdbx_description
1 polymer ?
#
loop_
_entity_poly.entity_id
_entity_poly.type
_entity_poly.pdbx_seq_one_letter_code
_entity_poly.pdbx_strand_id
1 'polypeptide(L)'
;MKRKFILFLAFMAASVAVMAQNPLPNDPEVKVGKLENGLTYYIRHNDKPAQRAEFYLATNVGAFQETDEQDGLAHFLEHMCFNGTKNFPGKDLLNWLQSIGAEFGRNINASTGFEETQYMLNNIPIVREGIVDSCLLALHDYSHFVSCLPEEIDAERGVILEERRTRRDANWRMFEKALPYYYGDTPYAKRTLIGSEEQLKNFEYHCLTDFYRKWYNPDMQAVVVVGDVDVNQIEEKIRKTFSDIPAPAVPTEKVMYPIPANEEPIVAVLTDPEATGSNISILWKMDPLPEQMNNTDVAYMLSLAKYQIQLIMSERFSDITSQPDSPFLGAGFGIGNLCETCDAASGNVSFKPGMAKEAFSAFMIQIEKMKKIWFH
;
A
#
# COMPACT_ATOMS: atom_id res chain seq x y z
N MET A 1 -23.49 20.96 -7.45
CA MET A 1 -23.22 20.18 -6.23
C MET A 1 -21.73 20.10 -5.89
N LYS A 2 -20.83 19.90 -6.86
CA LYS A 2 -19.35 19.82 -6.68
C LYS A 2 -18.76 21.05 -5.95
N ARG A 3 -19.12 22.28 -6.34
CA ARG A 3 -18.57 23.51 -5.73
C ARG A 3 -18.79 23.61 -4.22
N LYS A 4 -19.91 23.14 -3.70
CA LYS A 4 -20.21 23.24 -2.26
C LYS A 4 -19.51 22.18 -1.41
N PHE A 5 -19.26 20.99 -1.94
CA PHE A 5 -18.51 19.94 -1.24
C PHE A 5 -17.00 20.24 -1.23
N ILE A 6 -16.47 20.69 -2.37
CA ILE A 6 -15.09 21.19 -2.49
C ILE A 6 -14.90 22.43 -1.60
N LEU A 7 -15.86 23.36 -1.56
CA LEU A 7 -15.83 24.52 -0.68
C LEU A 7 -15.86 24.14 0.81
N PHE A 8 -16.50 23.05 1.18
CA PHE A 8 -16.52 22.57 2.57
C PHE A 8 -15.16 22.01 3.01
N LEU A 9 -14.57 21.15 2.19
CA LEU A 9 -13.22 20.62 2.47
C LEU A 9 -12.16 21.73 2.35
N ALA A 10 -12.31 22.65 1.38
CA ALA A 10 -11.46 23.82 1.27
C ALA A 10 -11.64 24.82 2.41
N PHE A 11 -12.84 24.96 2.97
CA PHE A 11 -13.09 25.80 4.15
C PHE A 11 -12.56 25.14 5.43
N MET A 12 -12.68 23.81 5.58
CA MET A 12 -11.98 23.07 6.64
C MET A 12 -10.46 23.22 6.49
N ALA A 13 -9.94 23.05 5.30
CA ALA A 13 -8.51 23.24 5.02
C ALA A 13 -8.05 24.69 5.24
N ALA A 14 -8.86 25.69 4.88
CA ALA A 14 -8.53 27.11 5.06
C ALA A 14 -8.67 27.59 6.51
N SER A 15 -9.67 27.08 7.27
CA SER A 15 -9.77 27.38 8.70
C SER A 15 -8.68 26.67 9.53
N VAL A 16 -8.15 25.57 9.03
CA VAL A 16 -7.03 24.83 9.58
C VAL A 16 -5.68 25.50 9.25
N ALA A 17 -5.56 26.17 8.11
CA ALA A 17 -4.34 26.91 7.73
C ALA A 17 -4.02 28.12 8.64
N VAL A 18 -4.93 28.52 9.51
CA VAL A 18 -4.74 29.63 10.48
C VAL A 18 -4.31 29.11 11.87
N MET A 19 -4.43 27.79 12.13
CA MET A 19 -3.94 27.21 13.39
C MET A 19 -2.42 26.97 13.29
N ALA A 20 -1.69 27.22 14.36
CA ALA A 20 -0.30 26.87 14.45
C ALA A 20 -0.14 25.37 14.21
N GLN A 21 0.52 24.99 13.10
CA GLN A 21 0.77 23.60 12.75
C GLN A 21 1.94 23.09 13.61
N ASN A 22 1.62 22.36 14.65
CA ASN A 22 2.64 21.76 15.49
C ASN A 22 2.95 20.35 14.99
N PRO A 23 4.22 20.01 14.75
CA PRO A 23 4.59 18.63 14.49
C PRO A 23 4.14 17.72 15.63
N LEU A 24 3.63 16.55 15.30
CA LEU A 24 3.35 15.54 16.31
C LEU A 24 4.67 15.12 16.96
N PRO A 25 4.71 14.96 18.29
CA PRO A 25 5.89 14.44 18.95
C PRO A 25 6.13 13.00 18.50
N ASN A 26 7.39 12.68 18.22
CA ASN A 26 7.78 11.30 18.04
C ASN A 26 7.57 10.50 19.33
N ASP A 27 7.17 9.22 19.21
CA ASP A 27 7.17 8.32 20.36
C ASP A 27 8.60 8.20 20.91
N PRO A 28 8.85 8.60 22.17
CA PRO A 28 10.20 8.60 22.76
C PRO A 28 10.79 7.18 22.88
N GLU A 29 9.96 6.14 22.84
CA GLU A 29 10.39 4.74 22.87
C GLU A 29 10.83 4.22 21.50
N VAL A 30 10.58 4.97 20.42
CA VAL A 30 11.02 4.62 19.08
C VAL A 30 12.34 5.33 18.75
N LYS A 31 13.38 4.55 18.59
CA LYS A 31 14.65 5.05 18.06
C LYS A 31 14.54 5.20 16.54
N VAL A 32 14.64 6.41 16.06
CA VAL A 32 14.66 6.73 14.63
C VAL A 32 16.06 7.20 14.26
N GLY A 33 16.58 6.72 13.15
CA GLY A 33 17.84 7.19 12.62
C GLY A 33 17.94 7.02 11.10
N LYS A 34 19.00 7.61 10.54
CA LYS A 34 19.30 7.53 9.11
C LYS A 34 20.78 7.22 8.94
N LEU A 35 21.09 6.30 8.02
CA LEU A 35 22.45 5.98 7.63
C LEU A 35 22.99 7.02 6.63
N GLU A 36 24.31 7.08 6.46
CA GLU A 36 24.94 7.99 5.49
C GLU A 36 24.53 7.71 4.05
N ASN A 37 24.18 6.46 3.72
CA ASN A 37 23.68 6.06 2.40
C ASN A 37 22.19 6.43 2.16
N GLY A 38 21.51 6.98 3.17
CA GLY A 38 20.13 7.41 3.04
C GLY A 38 19.09 6.46 3.64
N LEU A 39 19.45 5.22 4.01
CA LEU A 39 18.52 4.27 4.61
C LEU A 39 18.03 4.75 5.97
N THR A 40 16.71 4.74 6.15
CA THR A 40 16.08 5.09 7.43
C THR A 40 15.88 3.83 8.27
N TYR A 41 15.93 3.95 9.60
CA TYR A 41 15.59 2.84 10.48
C TYR A 41 14.73 3.29 11.65
N TYR A 42 13.87 2.36 12.09
CA TYR A 42 13.01 2.51 13.27
C TYR A 42 13.21 1.29 14.16
N ILE A 43 13.48 1.52 15.44
CA ILE A 43 13.70 0.44 16.40
C ILE A 43 12.86 0.72 17.64
N ARG A 44 12.11 -0.28 18.10
CA ARG A 44 11.36 -0.20 19.34
C ARG A 44 11.51 -1.47 20.16
N HIS A 45 11.80 -1.32 21.45
CA HIS A 45 11.70 -2.43 22.39
C HIS A 45 10.24 -2.76 22.69
N ASN A 46 9.89 -4.05 22.65
CA ASN A 46 8.61 -4.58 23.08
C ASN A 46 8.79 -6.01 23.60
N ASP A 47 8.64 -6.22 24.90
CA ASP A 47 8.84 -7.51 25.58
C ASP A 47 7.64 -8.49 25.48
N LYS A 48 6.63 -8.15 24.69
CA LYS A 48 5.40 -8.95 24.51
C LYS A 48 5.08 -9.21 23.05
N PRO A 49 5.22 -10.48 22.61
CA PRO A 49 5.68 -11.66 23.36
C PRO A 49 7.20 -11.65 23.62
N ALA A 50 7.61 -12.20 24.76
CA ALA A 50 9.03 -12.29 25.11
C ALA A 50 9.80 -13.15 24.11
N GLN A 51 11.08 -12.82 23.90
CA GLN A 51 12.00 -13.49 22.98
C GLN A 51 11.50 -13.59 21.54
N ARG A 52 10.74 -12.58 21.09
CA ARG A 52 10.22 -12.46 19.72
C ARG A 52 10.51 -11.08 19.15
N ALA A 53 10.71 -11.03 17.84
CA ALA A 53 10.88 -9.76 17.13
C ALA A 53 10.25 -9.82 15.74
N GLU A 54 9.91 -8.62 15.27
CA GLU A 54 9.42 -8.31 13.93
C GLU A 54 10.52 -7.57 13.18
N PHE A 55 10.74 -7.93 11.92
CA PHE A 55 11.71 -7.27 11.06
C PHE A 55 11.03 -6.93 9.73
N TYR A 56 11.11 -5.65 9.33
CA TYR A 56 10.52 -5.16 8.09
C TYR A 56 11.53 -4.41 7.25
N LEU A 57 11.47 -4.61 5.95
CA LEU A 57 12.01 -3.69 4.95
C LEU A 57 10.84 -3.09 4.20
N ALA A 58 10.61 -1.80 4.34
CA ALA A 58 9.66 -1.03 3.56
C ALA A 58 10.40 -0.29 2.45
N THR A 59 9.95 -0.46 1.21
CA THR A 59 10.46 0.24 0.03
C THR A 59 9.36 1.13 -0.51
N ASN A 60 9.61 2.43 -0.59
CA ASN A 60 8.66 3.44 -1.10
C ASN A 60 8.58 3.39 -2.64
N VAL A 61 8.37 2.20 -3.18
CA VAL A 61 8.29 1.87 -4.61
C VAL A 61 7.30 0.73 -4.80
N GLY A 62 6.42 0.87 -5.77
CA GLY A 62 5.44 -0.14 -6.14
C GLY A 62 5.15 -0.11 -7.64
N ALA A 63 4.01 -0.62 -8.07
CA ALA A 63 3.66 -0.77 -9.47
C ALA A 63 3.55 0.58 -10.22
N PHE A 64 3.29 1.70 -9.54
CA PHE A 64 3.20 3.00 -10.19
C PHE A 64 4.54 3.53 -10.72
N GLN A 65 5.66 2.98 -10.29
CA GLN A 65 6.99 3.32 -10.77
C GLN A 65 7.41 2.51 -11.99
N GLU A 66 6.62 1.54 -12.42
CA GLU A 66 6.88 0.71 -13.61
C GLU A 66 6.71 1.52 -14.91
N THR A 67 7.51 1.19 -15.91
CA THR A 67 7.26 1.58 -17.31
C THR A 67 6.25 0.62 -17.95
N ASP A 68 5.80 0.91 -19.17
CA ASP A 68 4.90 0.00 -19.90
C ASP A 68 5.56 -1.37 -20.19
N GLU A 69 6.91 -1.42 -20.30
CA GLU A 69 7.69 -2.65 -20.46
C GLU A 69 7.94 -3.39 -19.13
N GLN A 70 7.57 -2.79 -18.02
CA GLN A 70 7.80 -3.32 -16.67
C GLN A 70 6.48 -3.65 -15.94
N ASP A 71 5.32 -3.62 -16.61
CA ASP A 71 4.02 -3.90 -15.98
C ASP A 71 4.02 -5.27 -15.26
N GLY A 72 3.87 -5.23 -13.93
CA GLY A 72 3.91 -6.38 -13.03
C GLY A 72 5.30 -6.74 -12.48
N LEU A 73 6.36 -6.00 -12.85
CA LEU A 73 7.72 -6.36 -12.41
C LEU A 73 8.05 -5.93 -10.99
N ALA A 74 7.32 -4.98 -10.40
CA ALA A 74 7.42 -4.69 -8.96
C ALA A 74 7.02 -5.93 -8.14
N HIS A 75 5.90 -6.56 -8.48
CA HIS A 75 5.43 -7.78 -7.85
C HIS A 75 6.34 -8.99 -8.20
N PHE A 76 6.81 -9.08 -9.43
CA PHE A 76 7.76 -10.12 -9.83
C PHE A 76 9.06 -10.05 -9.02
N LEU A 77 9.57 -8.83 -8.77
CA LEU A 77 10.76 -8.62 -7.97
C LEU A 77 10.55 -9.03 -6.51
N GLU A 78 9.35 -8.82 -5.97
CA GLU A 78 8.99 -9.32 -4.64
C GLU A 78 9.22 -10.83 -4.54
N HIS A 79 8.75 -11.60 -5.52
CA HIS A 79 8.98 -13.05 -5.59
C HIS A 79 10.46 -13.41 -5.69
N MET A 80 11.22 -12.65 -6.49
CA MET A 80 12.65 -12.91 -6.68
C MET A 80 13.47 -12.74 -5.41
N CYS A 81 13.02 -11.94 -4.45
CA CYS A 81 13.65 -11.85 -3.13
C CYS A 81 13.67 -13.18 -2.38
N PHE A 82 12.75 -14.11 -2.69
CA PHE A 82 12.69 -15.45 -2.12
C PHE A 82 13.36 -16.52 -3.02
N ASN A 83 13.90 -16.13 -4.19
CA ASN A 83 14.50 -17.03 -5.18
C ASN A 83 16.00 -16.86 -5.31
N GLY A 84 16.65 -16.29 -4.31
CA GLY A 84 18.10 -16.21 -4.22
C GLY A 84 18.64 -14.80 -4.12
N THR A 85 19.56 -14.66 -3.19
CA THR A 85 20.28 -13.43 -2.92
C THR A 85 21.78 -13.71 -2.78
N LYS A 86 22.59 -12.67 -2.62
CA LYS A 86 24.04 -12.78 -2.46
C LYS A 86 24.46 -13.74 -1.33
N ASN A 87 23.80 -13.64 -0.17
CA ASN A 87 24.17 -14.42 1.00
C ASN A 87 23.29 -15.66 1.20
N PHE A 88 22.18 -15.77 0.51
CA PHE A 88 21.23 -16.88 0.56
C PHE A 88 20.88 -17.36 -0.86
N PRO A 89 21.71 -18.19 -1.49
CA PRO A 89 21.44 -18.70 -2.84
C PRO A 89 20.16 -19.54 -2.89
N GLY A 90 19.41 -19.43 -3.99
CA GLY A 90 18.20 -20.22 -4.22
C GLY A 90 17.19 -20.12 -3.08
N LYS A 91 16.86 -21.24 -2.45
CA LYS A 91 15.88 -21.32 -1.34
C LYS A 91 16.53 -21.37 0.06
N ASP A 92 17.81 -21.09 0.19
CA ASP A 92 18.55 -21.24 1.45
C ASP A 92 17.95 -20.36 2.58
N LEU A 93 17.50 -19.15 2.27
CA LEU A 93 16.84 -18.28 3.25
C LEU A 93 15.55 -18.90 3.79
N LEU A 94 14.71 -19.41 2.92
CA LEU A 94 13.43 -20.04 3.32
C LEU A 94 13.70 -21.29 4.15
N ASN A 95 14.66 -22.14 3.73
CA ASN A 95 15.05 -23.34 4.45
C ASN A 95 15.60 -23.00 5.85
N TRP A 96 16.43 -21.96 5.95
CA TRP A 96 16.96 -21.50 7.22
C TRP A 96 15.83 -20.97 8.14
N LEU A 97 14.96 -20.11 7.63
CA LEU A 97 13.81 -19.57 8.40
C LEU A 97 12.90 -20.70 8.90
N GLN A 98 12.61 -21.70 8.06
CA GLN A 98 11.83 -22.87 8.49
C GLN A 98 12.56 -23.67 9.58
N SER A 99 13.87 -23.77 9.53
CA SER A 99 14.68 -24.49 10.54
C SER A 99 14.60 -23.85 11.94
N ILE A 100 14.26 -22.57 12.02
CA ILE A 100 14.05 -21.84 13.28
C ILE A 100 12.58 -21.75 13.69
N GLY A 101 11.68 -22.42 12.96
CA GLY A 101 10.26 -22.49 13.22
C GLY A 101 9.42 -21.34 12.65
N ALA A 102 9.97 -20.60 11.66
CA ALA A 102 9.21 -19.64 10.90
C ALA A 102 8.55 -20.29 9.68
N GLU A 103 7.28 -19.99 9.43
CA GLU A 103 6.48 -20.54 8.34
C GLU A 103 6.22 -19.49 7.27
N PHE A 104 6.35 -19.88 5.99
CA PHE A 104 5.99 -19.02 4.87
C PHE A 104 4.48 -18.71 4.88
N GLY A 105 4.12 -17.47 4.57
CA GLY A 105 2.74 -16.97 4.62
C GLY A 105 2.25 -16.56 6.02
N ARG A 106 2.87 -17.09 7.09
CA ARG A 106 2.54 -16.74 8.47
C ARG A 106 3.57 -15.81 9.11
N ASN A 107 4.84 -16.23 9.07
CA ASN A 107 5.96 -15.49 9.67
C ASN A 107 6.81 -14.78 8.61
N ILE A 108 6.85 -15.34 7.40
CA ILE A 108 7.62 -14.82 6.28
C ILE A 108 6.60 -14.41 5.24
N ASN A 109 6.56 -13.14 4.92
CA ASN A 109 5.62 -12.61 3.95
C ASN A 109 6.20 -11.38 3.24
N ALA A 110 5.59 -11.01 2.12
CA ALA A 110 5.83 -9.76 1.46
C ALA A 110 4.53 -9.26 0.82
N SER A 111 4.49 -8.03 0.44
CA SER A 111 3.36 -7.46 -0.30
C SER A 111 3.83 -6.32 -1.17
N THR A 112 3.38 -6.34 -2.42
CA THR A 112 3.56 -5.25 -3.37
C THR A 112 2.25 -4.50 -3.56
N GLY A 113 2.29 -3.21 -3.32
CA GLY A 113 1.21 -2.28 -3.62
C GLY A 113 1.50 -1.45 -4.87
N PHE A 114 0.63 -0.49 -5.13
CA PHE A 114 0.86 0.45 -6.23
C PHE A 114 1.99 1.44 -5.92
N GLU A 115 2.20 1.80 -4.66
CA GLU A 115 3.12 2.87 -4.24
C GLU A 115 4.26 2.37 -3.36
N GLU A 116 4.13 1.19 -2.76
CA GLU A 116 5.11 0.61 -1.84
C GLU A 116 5.23 -0.91 -1.96
N THR A 117 6.37 -1.44 -1.54
CA THR A 117 6.61 -2.87 -1.36
C THR A 117 7.18 -3.11 0.04
N GLN A 118 6.65 -4.11 0.73
CA GLN A 118 7.05 -4.45 2.09
C GLN A 118 7.48 -5.92 2.18
N TYR A 119 8.59 -6.16 2.87
CA TYR A 119 9.07 -7.50 3.23
C TYR A 119 9.02 -7.66 4.74
N MET A 120 8.45 -8.75 5.21
CA MET A 120 8.10 -8.94 6.61
C MET A 120 8.60 -10.28 7.14
N LEU A 121 9.32 -10.24 8.25
CA LEU A 121 9.65 -11.40 9.07
C LEU A 121 8.97 -11.22 10.42
N ASN A 122 7.79 -11.82 10.56
CA ASN A 122 6.87 -11.58 11.67
C ASN A 122 7.04 -12.62 12.79
N ASN A 123 7.01 -12.17 14.03
CA ASN A 123 7.01 -13.03 15.21
C ASN A 123 8.16 -14.06 15.22
N ILE A 124 9.36 -13.62 14.82
CA ILE A 124 10.54 -14.48 14.74
C ILE A 124 11.07 -14.79 16.14
N PRO A 125 11.31 -16.08 16.47
CA PRO A 125 11.90 -16.45 17.77
C PRO A 125 13.39 -16.05 17.80
N ILE A 126 13.77 -15.15 18.68
CA ILE A 126 15.14 -14.64 18.82
C ILE A 126 15.91 -15.30 19.99
N VAL A 127 15.58 -16.56 20.27
CA VAL A 127 16.10 -17.34 21.40
C VAL A 127 17.54 -17.80 21.23
N ARG A 128 18.09 -17.76 20.01
CA ARG A 128 19.46 -18.21 19.71
C ARG A 128 20.29 -17.04 19.17
N GLU A 129 21.56 -17.02 19.53
CA GLU A 129 22.53 -16.09 18.96
C GLU A 129 22.55 -16.20 17.42
N GLY A 130 22.74 -15.07 16.74
CA GLY A 130 22.83 -14.99 15.27
C GLY A 130 21.49 -14.90 14.54
N ILE A 131 20.33 -15.20 15.16
CA ILE A 131 19.02 -15.10 14.46
C ILE A 131 18.77 -13.68 14.01
N VAL A 132 18.97 -12.69 14.91
CA VAL A 132 18.78 -11.26 14.58
C VAL A 132 19.69 -10.83 13.43
N ASP A 133 20.97 -11.26 13.48
CA ASP A 133 21.95 -10.92 12.43
C ASP A 133 21.53 -11.51 11.08
N SER A 134 21.04 -12.75 11.07
CA SER A 134 20.58 -13.39 9.83
C SER A 134 19.28 -12.76 9.29
N CYS A 135 18.36 -12.33 10.17
CA CYS A 135 17.16 -11.59 9.74
C CYS A 135 17.54 -10.24 9.12
N LEU A 136 18.44 -9.50 9.75
CA LEU A 136 18.94 -8.24 9.20
C LEU A 136 19.70 -8.44 7.89
N LEU A 137 20.50 -9.53 7.77
CA LEU A 137 21.18 -9.88 6.54
C LEU A 137 20.21 -10.25 5.41
N ALA A 138 19.11 -10.90 5.71
CA ALA A 138 18.05 -11.17 4.73
C ALA A 138 17.45 -9.87 4.18
N LEU A 139 17.08 -8.93 5.06
CA LEU A 139 16.56 -7.63 4.65
C LEU A 139 17.61 -6.79 3.89
N HIS A 140 18.87 -6.87 4.29
CA HIS A 140 19.98 -6.24 3.57
C HIS A 140 20.09 -6.78 2.14
N ASP A 141 20.00 -8.10 1.97
CA ASP A 141 20.06 -8.70 0.65
C ASP A 141 18.85 -8.34 -0.21
N TYR A 142 17.64 -8.29 0.37
CA TYR A 142 16.45 -7.80 -0.33
C TYR A 142 16.61 -6.35 -0.79
N SER A 143 17.24 -5.53 0.04
CA SER A 143 17.46 -4.11 -0.24
C SER A 143 18.29 -3.87 -1.50
N HIS A 144 19.36 -4.66 -1.75
CA HIS A 144 20.30 -4.34 -2.84
C HIS A 144 21.00 -5.54 -3.48
N PHE A 145 20.79 -6.76 -3.02
CA PHE A 145 21.61 -7.93 -3.42
C PHE A 145 20.78 -9.14 -3.87
N VAL A 146 19.59 -8.91 -4.42
CA VAL A 146 18.78 -9.97 -5.07
C VAL A 146 19.49 -10.42 -6.35
N SER A 147 19.64 -11.73 -6.53
CA SER A 147 20.46 -12.29 -7.63
C SER A 147 19.80 -12.15 -9.00
N CYS A 148 18.47 -12.23 -9.10
CA CYS A 148 17.71 -12.15 -10.36
C CYS A 148 18.32 -13.00 -11.48
N LEU A 149 18.68 -14.26 -11.18
CA LEU A 149 19.28 -15.17 -12.16
C LEU A 149 18.26 -15.53 -13.25
N PRO A 150 18.66 -15.60 -14.53
CA PRO A 150 17.75 -15.91 -15.64
C PRO A 150 16.96 -17.20 -15.43
N GLU A 151 17.59 -18.25 -14.95
CA GLU A 151 16.95 -19.53 -14.65
C GLU A 151 15.90 -19.46 -13.56
N GLU A 152 16.10 -18.63 -12.54
CA GLU A 152 15.13 -18.40 -11.46
C GLU A 152 13.98 -17.51 -11.94
N ILE A 153 14.26 -16.51 -12.78
CA ILE A 153 13.22 -15.68 -13.40
C ILE A 153 12.32 -16.55 -14.26
N ASP A 154 12.88 -17.40 -15.11
CA ASP A 154 12.10 -18.27 -16.00
C ASP A 154 11.26 -19.30 -15.20
N ALA A 155 11.80 -19.83 -14.11
CA ALA A 155 11.07 -20.72 -13.22
C ALA A 155 9.90 -20.00 -12.53
N GLU A 156 10.08 -18.73 -12.15
CA GLU A 156 9.07 -17.96 -11.41
C GLU A 156 7.92 -17.44 -12.32
N ARG A 157 8.16 -17.27 -13.64
CA ARG A 157 7.09 -16.86 -14.58
C ARG A 157 5.83 -17.72 -14.46
N GLY A 158 6.02 -19.05 -14.37
CA GLY A 158 4.91 -19.99 -14.22
C GLY A 158 4.14 -19.82 -12.91
N VAL A 159 4.84 -19.53 -11.82
CA VAL A 159 4.26 -19.32 -10.49
C VAL A 159 3.38 -18.08 -10.51
N ILE A 160 3.89 -16.95 -11.01
CA ILE A 160 3.14 -15.67 -11.05
C ILE A 160 1.97 -15.74 -12.04
N LEU A 161 2.11 -16.42 -13.16
CA LEU A 161 1.01 -16.65 -14.09
C LEU A 161 -0.13 -17.46 -13.46
N GLU A 162 0.20 -18.47 -12.65
CA GLU A 162 -0.80 -19.23 -11.91
C GLU A 162 -1.46 -18.41 -10.79
N GLU A 163 -0.69 -17.60 -10.09
CA GLU A 163 -1.22 -16.65 -9.11
C GLU A 163 -2.19 -15.66 -9.78
N ARG A 164 -1.79 -15.06 -10.90
CA ARG A 164 -2.65 -14.18 -11.70
C ARG A 164 -3.94 -14.88 -12.10
N ARG A 165 -3.86 -16.13 -12.55
CA ARG A 165 -5.02 -16.93 -12.95
C ARG A 165 -6.00 -17.13 -11.79
N THR A 166 -5.50 -17.41 -10.61
CA THR A 166 -6.31 -17.70 -9.42
C THR A 166 -6.90 -16.45 -8.77
N ARG A 167 -6.17 -15.34 -8.80
CA ARG A 167 -6.63 -14.06 -8.22
C ARG A 167 -7.54 -13.26 -9.13
N ARG A 168 -7.50 -13.48 -10.45
CA ARG A 168 -8.24 -12.69 -11.45
C ARG A 168 -9.68 -13.12 -11.58
N ASP A 169 -10.45 -12.99 -10.51
CA ASP A 169 -11.90 -13.18 -10.48
C ASP A 169 -12.66 -12.06 -11.21
N ALA A 170 -14.01 -12.13 -11.22
CA ALA A 170 -14.85 -11.12 -11.84
C ALA A 170 -14.63 -9.71 -11.28
N ASN A 171 -14.41 -9.57 -9.96
CA ASN A 171 -14.20 -8.27 -9.33
C ASN A 171 -12.87 -7.67 -9.76
N TRP A 172 -11.82 -8.50 -9.82
CA TRP A 172 -10.51 -8.06 -10.30
C TRP A 172 -10.54 -7.61 -11.75
N ARG A 173 -11.20 -8.39 -12.65
CA ARG A 173 -11.36 -8.01 -14.06
C ARG A 173 -12.16 -6.72 -14.25
N MET A 174 -13.17 -6.48 -13.41
CA MET A 174 -13.91 -5.22 -13.42
C MET A 174 -13.07 -4.07 -12.86
N PHE A 175 -12.26 -4.30 -11.83
CA PHE A 175 -11.32 -3.32 -11.30
C PHE A 175 -10.29 -2.90 -12.35
N GLU A 176 -9.66 -3.84 -13.06
CA GLU A 176 -8.75 -3.53 -14.18
C GLU A 176 -9.40 -2.61 -15.23
N LYS A 177 -10.66 -2.89 -15.58
CA LYS A 177 -11.43 -2.03 -16.49
C LYS A 177 -11.79 -0.66 -15.90
N ALA A 178 -11.79 -0.54 -14.58
CA ALA A 178 -12.11 0.71 -13.87
C ALA A 178 -10.91 1.66 -13.78
N LEU A 179 -9.68 1.18 -13.87
CA LEU A 179 -8.47 1.98 -13.71
C LEU A 179 -8.45 3.30 -14.52
N PRO A 180 -8.82 3.33 -15.81
CA PRO A 180 -8.87 4.59 -16.58
C PRO A 180 -9.86 5.61 -16.01
N TYR A 181 -10.95 5.17 -15.39
CA TYR A 181 -11.92 6.07 -14.77
C TYR A 181 -11.44 6.63 -13.43
N TYR A 182 -10.58 5.88 -12.73
CA TYR A 182 -9.94 6.35 -11.50
C TYR A 182 -8.80 7.31 -11.78
N TYR A 183 -7.90 6.94 -12.68
CA TYR A 183 -6.61 7.59 -12.89
C TYR A 183 -6.52 8.44 -14.18
N GLY A 184 -7.59 8.47 -15.01
CA GLY A 184 -7.60 9.20 -16.27
C GLY A 184 -6.56 8.67 -17.26
N ASP A 185 -5.94 9.58 -18.01
CA ASP A 185 -4.91 9.24 -19.02
C ASP A 185 -3.49 9.14 -18.40
N THR A 186 -3.38 9.08 -17.08
CA THR A 186 -2.07 8.91 -16.43
C THR A 186 -1.51 7.50 -16.63
N PRO A 187 -0.20 7.31 -16.52
CA PRO A 187 0.41 5.97 -16.54
C PRO A 187 -0.18 5.02 -15.49
N TYR A 188 -0.67 5.53 -14.36
CA TYR A 188 -1.30 4.74 -13.30
C TYR A 188 -2.50 3.91 -13.78
N ALA A 189 -3.24 4.43 -14.78
CA ALA A 189 -4.38 3.72 -15.36
C ALA A 189 -4.03 2.41 -16.07
N LYS A 190 -2.75 2.19 -16.35
CA LYS A 190 -2.25 0.99 -17.04
C LYS A 190 -1.64 -0.05 -16.09
N ARG A 191 -1.45 0.27 -14.82
CA ARG A 191 -0.79 -0.61 -13.86
C ARG A 191 -1.79 -1.58 -13.25
N THR A 192 -1.57 -2.86 -13.46
CA THR A 192 -2.48 -3.92 -13.01
C THR A 192 -1.98 -4.66 -11.77
N LEU A 193 -0.88 -4.21 -11.20
CA LEU A 193 -0.16 -4.74 -10.04
C LEU A 193 0.57 -6.06 -10.34
N ILE A 194 -0.16 -7.06 -10.85
CA ILE A 194 0.43 -8.39 -11.18
C ILE A 194 0.99 -8.44 -12.62
N GLY A 195 0.60 -7.50 -13.46
CA GLY A 195 1.01 -7.44 -14.85
C GLY A 195 0.11 -8.22 -15.81
N SER A 196 0.30 -7.99 -17.11
CA SER A 196 -0.39 -8.73 -18.15
C SER A 196 0.26 -10.09 -18.38
N GLU A 197 -0.53 -11.06 -18.88
CA GLU A 197 -0.03 -12.40 -19.22
C GLU A 197 1.05 -12.34 -20.30
N GLU A 198 0.88 -11.46 -21.30
CA GLU A 198 1.85 -11.25 -22.37
C GLU A 198 3.17 -10.72 -21.83
N GLN A 199 3.12 -9.70 -20.96
CA GLN A 199 4.31 -9.13 -20.34
C GLN A 199 5.03 -10.15 -19.48
N LEU A 200 4.33 -10.86 -18.60
CA LEU A 200 4.92 -11.85 -17.70
C LEU A 200 5.62 -12.99 -18.45
N LYS A 201 5.12 -13.39 -19.62
CA LYS A 201 5.73 -14.45 -20.45
C LYS A 201 6.96 -13.97 -21.19
N ASN A 202 7.04 -12.70 -21.57
CA ASN A 202 7.97 -12.26 -22.62
C ASN A 202 8.93 -11.15 -22.20
N PHE A 203 8.83 -10.57 -20.98
CA PHE A 203 9.74 -9.51 -20.60
C PHE A 203 11.20 -9.97 -20.62
N GLU A 204 12.08 -9.09 -21.07
CA GLU A 204 13.51 -9.33 -21.09
C GLU A 204 14.09 -9.20 -19.67
N TYR A 205 15.04 -10.04 -19.31
CA TYR A 205 15.61 -10.08 -17.95
C TYR A 205 16.10 -8.71 -17.46
N HIS A 206 16.64 -7.89 -18.37
CA HIS A 206 17.10 -6.56 -18.02
C HIS A 206 15.98 -5.63 -17.53
N CYS A 207 14.74 -5.79 -18.00
CA CYS A 207 13.62 -4.98 -17.54
C CYS A 207 13.42 -5.10 -16.02
N LEU A 208 13.56 -6.33 -15.49
CA LEU A 208 13.47 -6.59 -14.05
C LEU A 208 14.68 -6.05 -13.29
N THR A 209 15.90 -6.33 -13.79
CA THR A 209 17.13 -5.87 -13.12
C THR A 209 17.29 -4.35 -13.19
N ASP A 210 16.81 -3.70 -14.24
CA ASP A 210 16.82 -2.24 -14.38
C ASP A 210 15.80 -1.60 -13.42
N PHE A 211 14.61 -2.22 -13.26
CA PHE A 211 13.65 -1.79 -12.23
C PHE A 211 14.29 -1.87 -10.84
N TYR A 212 14.89 -3.00 -10.49
CA TYR A 212 15.55 -3.21 -9.22
C TYR A 212 16.65 -2.18 -8.96
N ARG A 213 17.61 -2.02 -9.87
CA ARG A 213 18.72 -1.07 -9.75
C ARG A 213 18.28 0.37 -9.67
N LYS A 214 17.21 0.72 -10.38
CA LYS A 214 16.69 2.09 -10.39
C LYS A 214 15.99 2.47 -9.10
N TRP A 215 15.24 1.54 -8.51
CA TRP A 215 14.29 1.87 -7.47
C TRP A 215 14.65 1.36 -6.08
N TYR A 216 15.40 0.26 -5.96
CA TYR A 216 15.80 -0.30 -4.67
C TYR A 216 17.07 0.37 -4.17
N ASN A 217 16.95 1.65 -3.84
CA ASN A 217 18.01 2.47 -3.28
C ASN A 217 17.75 2.73 -1.79
N PRO A 218 18.80 2.85 -0.97
CA PRO A 218 18.66 3.05 0.48
C PRO A 218 17.84 4.28 0.86
N ASP A 219 17.87 5.35 0.06
CA ASP A 219 17.10 6.58 0.31
C ASP A 219 15.58 6.42 0.10
N MET A 220 15.16 5.32 -0.54
CA MET A 220 13.77 4.92 -0.73
C MET A 220 13.32 3.84 0.26
N GLN A 221 14.17 3.48 1.22
CA GLN A 221 13.94 2.31 2.06
C GLN A 221 14.02 2.64 3.55
N ALA A 222 13.26 1.85 4.32
CA ALA A 222 13.31 1.87 5.77
C ALA A 222 13.35 0.44 6.34
N VAL A 223 14.23 0.24 7.34
CA VAL A 223 14.27 -0.98 8.15
C VAL A 223 13.57 -0.72 9.46
N VAL A 224 12.64 -1.61 9.83
CA VAL A 224 11.91 -1.53 11.10
C VAL A 224 12.19 -2.80 11.91
N VAL A 225 12.57 -2.62 13.19
CA VAL A 225 12.74 -3.74 14.12
C VAL A 225 11.96 -3.44 15.40
N VAL A 226 11.04 -4.33 15.74
CA VAL A 226 10.22 -4.22 16.95
C VAL A 226 10.21 -5.55 17.68
N GLY A 227 10.49 -5.57 18.98
CA GLY A 227 10.44 -6.82 19.74
C GLY A 227 11.23 -6.78 21.03
N ASP A 228 11.45 -7.95 21.61
CA ASP A 228 12.21 -8.13 22.84
C ASP A 228 13.72 -8.04 22.57
N VAL A 229 14.17 -6.85 22.15
CA VAL A 229 15.53 -6.55 21.69
C VAL A 229 16.10 -5.35 22.42
N ASP A 230 17.43 -5.30 22.55
CA ASP A 230 18.12 -4.09 22.98
C ASP A 230 18.25 -3.11 21.80
N VAL A 231 17.67 -1.92 21.95
CA VAL A 231 17.58 -0.89 20.90
C VAL A 231 18.97 -0.46 20.40
N ASN A 232 19.96 -0.31 21.32
CA ASN A 232 21.29 0.15 20.94
C ASN A 232 22.06 -0.94 20.19
N GLN A 233 21.94 -2.20 20.62
CA GLN A 233 22.56 -3.33 19.92
C GLN A 233 21.96 -3.50 18.51
N ILE A 234 20.65 -3.35 18.36
CA ILE A 234 20.01 -3.40 17.04
C ILE A 234 20.49 -2.25 16.14
N GLU A 235 20.60 -1.04 16.69
CA GLU A 235 21.15 0.09 15.91
C GLU A 235 22.56 -0.19 15.41
N GLU A 236 23.44 -0.70 16.25
CA GLU A 236 24.81 -1.07 15.86
C GLU A 236 24.80 -2.15 14.76
N LYS A 237 23.95 -3.17 14.90
CA LYS A 237 23.79 -4.22 13.89
C LYS A 237 23.29 -3.68 12.56
N ILE A 238 22.25 -2.81 12.55
CA ILE A 238 21.76 -2.15 11.35
C ILE A 238 22.87 -1.34 10.69
N ARG A 239 23.58 -0.49 11.45
CA ARG A 239 24.68 0.30 10.93
C ARG A 239 25.77 -0.58 10.32
N LYS A 240 26.15 -1.66 10.96
CA LYS A 240 27.16 -2.59 10.46
C LYS A 240 26.71 -3.32 9.19
N THR A 241 25.43 -3.77 9.15
CA THR A 241 24.92 -4.62 8.06
C THR A 241 24.61 -3.83 6.81
N PHE A 242 24.05 -2.61 6.94
CA PHE A 242 23.53 -1.83 5.80
C PHE A 242 24.47 -0.73 5.29
N SER A 243 25.61 -0.49 5.94
CA SER A 243 26.52 0.59 5.55
C SER A 243 27.34 0.28 4.27
N ASP A 244 27.41 -0.97 3.83
CA ASP A 244 28.07 -1.34 2.59
C ASP A 244 27.21 -1.15 1.33
N ILE A 245 25.90 -0.90 1.52
CA ILE A 245 25.00 -0.57 0.41
C ILE A 245 25.36 0.84 -0.09
N PRO A 246 25.70 1.01 -1.37
CA PRO A 246 26.11 2.31 -1.90
C PRO A 246 24.95 3.32 -1.85
N ALA A 247 25.24 4.56 -1.46
CA ALA A 247 24.30 5.65 -1.64
C ALA A 247 24.03 5.89 -3.14
N PRO A 248 22.80 6.25 -3.55
CA PRO A 248 22.57 6.62 -4.93
C PRO A 248 23.37 7.89 -5.27
N ALA A 249 23.91 7.95 -6.48
CA ALA A 249 24.72 9.10 -6.94
C ALA A 249 23.92 10.41 -6.97
N VAL A 250 22.62 10.32 -7.14
CA VAL A 250 21.63 11.41 -7.08
C VAL A 250 20.44 10.89 -6.27
N PRO A 251 19.82 11.71 -5.40
CA PRO A 251 18.62 11.29 -4.68
C PRO A 251 17.58 10.66 -5.60
N THR A 252 16.99 9.55 -5.16
CA THR A 252 15.99 8.85 -5.95
C THR A 252 14.67 9.61 -5.89
N GLU A 253 14.18 10.05 -7.04
CA GLU A 253 12.94 10.81 -7.15
C GLU A 253 11.88 10.01 -7.91
N LYS A 254 10.69 9.89 -7.32
CA LYS A 254 9.52 9.30 -8.00
C LYS A 254 8.91 10.34 -8.93
N VAL A 255 8.53 9.90 -10.13
CA VAL A 255 7.70 10.72 -11.01
C VAL A 255 6.24 10.55 -10.59
N MET A 256 5.66 11.63 -10.12
CA MET A 256 4.28 11.67 -9.63
C MET A 256 3.36 12.27 -10.68
N TYR A 257 2.27 11.60 -10.98
CA TYR A 257 1.31 12.05 -11.99
C TYR A 257 0.03 12.56 -11.30
N PRO A 258 -0.25 13.87 -11.35
CA PRO A 258 -1.50 14.41 -10.80
C PRO A 258 -2.72 13.78 -11.49
N ILE A 259 -3.68 13.36 -10.70
CA ILE A 259 -4.92 12.79 -11.25
C ILE A 259 -5.81 13.93 -11.75
N PRO A 260 -6.22 13.90 -13.04
CA PRO A 260 -7.01 15.00 -13.59
C PRO A 260 -8.38 15.10 -12.89
N ALA A 261 -8.73 16.36 -12.56
CA ALA A 261 -10.09 16.67 -12.10
C ALA A 261 -11.07 16.54 -13.29
N ASN A 262 -12.31 16.19 -12.99
CA ASN A 262 -13.37 16.17 -13.99
C ASN A 262 -14.47 17.17 -13.60
N GLU A 263 -14.93 17.99 -14.56
CA GLU A 263 -16.02 18.96 -14.36
C GLU A 263 -17.38 18.26 -14.29
N GLU A 264 -17.62 17.31 -15.20
CA GLU A 264 -18.83 16.50 -15.26
C GLU A 264 -18.60 15.10 -14.66
N PRO A 265 -19.64 14.45 -14.10
CA PRO A 265 -19.55 13.09 -13.62
C PRO A 265 -19.14 12.13 -14.73
N ILE A 266 -18.13 11.30 -14.48
CA ILE A 266 -17.77 10.18 -15.32
C ILE A 266 -18.63 9.00 -14.87
N VAL A 267 -19.34 8.37 -15.83
CA VAL A 267 -20.18 7.21 -15.54
C VAL A 267 -19.66 6.02 -16.36
N ALA A 268 -19.33 4.95 -15.65
CA ALA A 268 -18.91 3.69 -16.25
C ALA A 268 -19.87 2.57 -15.86
N VAL A 269 -20.25 1.73 -16.80
CA VAL A 269 -20.96 0.49 -16.55
C VAL A 269 -20.03 -0.66 -16.89
N LEU A 270 -19.57 -1.35 -15.85
CA LEU A 270 -18.64 -2.46 -15.97
C LEU A 270 -19.39 -3.76 -15.72
N THR A 271 -19.19 -4.73 -16.59
CA THR A 271 -19.85 -6.04 -16.50
C THR A 271 -18.84 -7.16 -16.64
N ASP A 272 -19.14 -8.26 -15.96
CA ASP A 272 -18.42 -9.52 -16.12
C ASP A 272 -19.43 -10.69 -16.04
N PRO A 273 -19.32 -11.71 -16.91
CA PRO A 273 -20.28 -12.81 -16.93
C PRO A 273 -20.27 -13.66 -15.65
N GLU A 274 -19.20 -13.64 -14.86
CA GLU A 274 -19.09 -14.36 -13.60
C GLU A 274 -19.43 -13.50 -12.38
N ALA A 275 -19.83 -12.24 -12.58
CA ALA A 275 -20.21 -11.37 -11.46
C ALA A 275 -21.48 -11.90 -10.77
N THR A 276 -21.38 -12.15 -9.47
CA THR A 276 -22.47 -12.70 -8.65
C THR A 276 -23.34 -11.65 -7.97
N GLY A 277 -22.96 -10.39 -8.05
CA GLY A 277 -23.66 -9.27 -7.44
C GLY A 277 -23.59 -8.00 -8.26
N SER A 278 -24.36 -7.02 -7.85
CA SER A 278 -24.33 -5.67 -8.44
C SER A 278 -24.01 -4.63 -7.38
N ASN A 279 -23.14 -3.70 -7.71
CA ASN A 279 -22.79 -2.59 -6.83
C ASN A 279 -22.67 -1.27 -7.62
N ILE A 280 -22.79 -0.17 -6.91
CA ILE A 280 -22.47 1.16 -7.39
C ILE A 280 -21.29 1.65 -6.55
N SER A 281 -20.19 2.02 -7.21
CA SER A 281 -19.08 2.72 -6.60
C SER A 281 -19.12 4.18 -7.02
N ILE A 282 -18.99 5.07 -6.05
CA ILE A 282 -18.99 6.52 -6.27
C ILE A 282 -17.69 7.06 -5.71
N LEU A 283 -17.00 7.87 -6.48
CA LEU A 283 -15.74 8.47 -6.09
C LEU A 283 -15.80 9.99 -6.28
N TRP A 284 -15.45 10.74 -5.24
CA TRP A 284 -15.26 12.18 -5.29
C TRP A 284 -13.77 12.48 -5.07
N LYS A 285 -13.06 12.73 -6.15
CA LYS A 285 -11.64 13.06 -6.13
C LYS A 285 -11.40 14.42 -5.46
N MET A 286 -10.32 14.50 -4.72
CA MET A 286 -9.91 15.68 -3.95
C MET A 286 -8.40 15.80 -3.98
N ASP A 287 -7.90 17.03 -3.80
CA ASP A 287 -6.47 17.24 -3.58
C ASP A 287 -6.03 16.58 -2.26
N PRO A 288 -4.87 15.94 -2.22
CA PRO A 288 -4.33 15.39 -0.99
C PRO A 288 -3.93 16.51 -0.02
N LEU A 289 -3.75 16.14 1.24
CA LEU A 289 -3.18 17.05 2.22
C LEU A 289 -1.76 17.47 1.77
N PRO A 290 -1.41 18.78 1.79
CA PRO A 290 -0.06 19.19 1.48
C PRO A 290 0.99 18.47 2.35
N GLU A 291 2.09 18.04 1.73
CA GLU A 291 3.12 17.24 2.41
C GLU A 291 3.64 17.90 3.70
N GLN A 292 3.76 19.22 3.71
CA GLN A 292 4.21 19.99 4.88
C GLN A 292 3.27 19.86 6.08
N MET A 293 2.02 19.45 5.84
CA MET A 293 1.03 19.21 6.90
C MET A 293 1.06 17.77 7.42
N ASN A 294 1.74 16.86 6.77
CA ASN A 294 1.90 15.49 7.26
C ASN A 294 2.56 15.50 8.64
N ASN A 295 2.18 14.57 9.50
CA ASN A 295 2.70 14.45 10.87
C ASN A 295 2.49 15.69 11.76
N THR A 296 1.44 16.48 11.52
CA THR A 296 1.03 17.59 12.36
C THR A 296 -0.23 17.28 13.17
N ASP A 297 -0.48 18.07 14.22
CA ASP A 297 -1.72 18.02 14.99
C ASP A 297 -2.96 18.19 14.12
N VAL A 298 -2.86 19.02 13.08
CA VAL A 298 -3.92 19.25 12.11
C VAL A 298 -4.21 18.00 11.26
N ALA A 299 -3.18 17.35 10.73
CA ALA A 299 -3.34 16.11 9.98
C ALA A 299 -3.99 15.02 10.85
N TYR A 300 -3.58 14.94 12.12
CA TYR A 300 -4.16 14.02 13.08
C TYR A 300 -5.64 14.32 13.36
N MET A 301 -5.99 15.58 13.61
CA MET A 301 -7.38 15.99 13.80
C MET A 301 -8.26 15.70 12.58
N LEU A 302 -7.72 15.92 11.37
CA LEU A 302 -8.42 15.57 10.11
C LEU A 302 -8.63 14.06 9.99
N SER A 303 -7.63 13.26 10.34
CA SER A 303 -7.75 11.79 10.31
C SER A 303 -8.82 11.29 11.29
N LEU A 304 -8.88 11.86 12.49
CA LEU A 304 -9.94 11.57 13.47
C LEU A 304 -11.32 11.96 12.95
N ALA A 305 -11.45 13.14 12.33
CA ALA A 305 -12.71 13.59 11.75
C ALA A 305 -13.16 12.68 10.58
N LYS A 306 -12.24 12.30 9.69
CA LYS A 306 -12.49 11.33 8.61
C LYS A 306 -13.00 10.00 9.19
N TYR A 307 -12.34 9.49 10.23
CA TYR A 307 -12.71 8.25 10.91
C TYR A 307 -14.09 8.33 11.59
N GLN A 308 -14.39 9.43 12.30
CA GLN A 308 -15.70 9.64 12.91
C GLN A 308 -16.82 9.70 11.88
N ILE A 309 -16.62 10.38 10.75
CA ILE A 309 -17.57 10.41 9.63
C ILE A 309 -17.83 8.98 9.13
N GLN A 310 -16.77 8.19 8.95
CA GLN A 310 -16.89 6.81 8.49
C GLN A 310 -17.71 5.95 9.47
N LEU A 311 -17.46 6.06 10.77
CA LEU A 311 -18.22 5.34 11.80
C LEU A 311 -19.70 5.72 11.80
N ILE A 312 -20.03 7.02 11.79
CA ILE A 312 -21.40 7.51 11.75
C ILE A 312 -22.13 7.01 10.50
N MET A 313 -21.47 7.04 9.35
CA MET A 313 -22.07 6.58 8.10
C MET A 313 -22.26 5.06 8.10
N SER A 314 -21.30 4.31 8.65
CA SER A 314 -21.39 2.86 8.80
C SER A 314 -22.60 2.45 9.66
N GLU A 315 -22.81 3.13 10.80
CA GLU A 315 -23.96 2.90 11.67
C GLU A 315 -25.29 3.18 10.95
N ARG A 316 -25.41 4.35 10.29
CA ARG A 316 -26.61 4.70 9.52
C ARG A 316 -26.93 3.71 8.40
N PHE A 317 -25.92 3.24 7.67
CA PHE A 317 -26.12 2.24 6.63
C PHE A 317 -26.51 0.89 7.22
N SER A 318 -25.93 0.52 8.36
CA SER A 318 -26.30 -0.69 9.10
C SER A 318 -27.77 -0.65 9.55
N ASP A 319 -28.24 0.47 10.09
CA ASP A 319 -29.62 0.68 10.50
C ASP A 319 -30.60 0.50 9.33
N ILE A 320 -30.27 1.06 8.16
CA ILE A 320 -31.09 0.92 6.95
C ILE A 320 -31.06 -0.52 6.45
N THR A 321 -29.88 -1.14 6.40
CA THR A 321 -29.71 -2.51 5.90
C THR A 321 -30.45 -3.53 6.77
N SER A 322 -30.61 -3.26 8.06
CA SER A 322 -31.34 -4.13 9.00
C SER A 322 -32.86 -4.12 8.78
N GLN A 323 -33.41 -3.17 8.00
CA GLN A 323 -34.85 -3.11 7.72
C GLN A 323 -35.26 -4.16 6.67
N PRO A 324 -36.44 -4.80 6.81
CA PRO A 324 -36.89 -5.81 5.84
C PRO A 324 -37.07 -5.28 4.40
N ASP A 325 -37.38 -4.01 4.25
CA ASP A 325 -37.61 -3.30 3.00
C ASP A 325 -36.41 -2.45 2.55
N SER A 326 -35.23 -2.77 3.07
CA SER A 326 -34.01 -2.04 2.71
C SER A 326 -33.81 -1.93 1.21
N PRO A 327 -33.52 -0.71 0.69
CA PRO A 327 -33.30 -0.48 -0.75
C PRO A 327 -31.95 -1.05 -1.22
N PHE A 328 -31.04 -1.42 -0.32
CA PHE A 328 -29.74 -2.00 -0.63
C PHE A 328 -29.38 -3.12 0.33
N LEU A 329 -28.48 -3.99 -0.12
CA LEU A 329 -27.96 -5.13 0.65
C LEU A 329 -26.85 -4.71 1.63
N GLY A 330 -26.17 -3.65 1.30
CA GLY A 330 -25.12 -3.05 2.11
C GLY A 330 -24.64 -1.76 1.48
N ALA A 331 -24.12 -0.85 2.31
CA ALA A 331 -23.49 0.37 1.85
C ALA A 331 -22.32 0.76 2.75
N GLY A 332 -21.35 1.46 2.18
CA GLY A 332 -20.20 2.00 2.90
C GLY A 332 -19.82 3.38 2.40
N PHE A 333 -19.17 4.15 3.26
CA PHE A 333 -18.60 5.44 2.92
C PHE A 333 -17.27 5.63 3.65
N GLY A 334 -16.29 6.17 2.94
CA GLY A 334 -14.98 6.45 3.52
C GLY A 334 -14.32 7.66 2.86
N ILE A 335 -13.33 8.21 3.53
CA ILE A 335 -12.49 9.29 2.99
C ILE A 335 -11.03 8.84 3.21
N GLY A 336 -10.30 8.71 2.13
CA GLY A 336 -8.92 8.22 2.19
C GLY A 336 -8.13 8.63 0.96
N ASN A 337 -6.96 8.05 0.86
CA ASN A 337 -6.03 8.26 -0.22
C ASN A 337 -6.40 7.32 -1.39
N LEU A 338 -6.46 7.84 -2.60
CA LEU A 338 -6.58 7.08 -3.83
C LEU A 338 -5.20 6.73 -4.40
N CYS A 339 -4.29 7.68 -4.29
CA CYS A 339 -2.86 7.58 -4.56
C CYS A 339 -2.18 8.81 -3.93
N GLU A 340 -0.85 8.87 -3.90
CA GLU A 340 -0.09 9.98 -3.30
C GLU A 340 -0.51 11.37 -3.83
N THR A 341 -0.98 11.45 -5.08
CA THR A 341 -1.41 12.70 -5.73
C THR A 341 -2.91 12.98 -5.66
N CYS A 342 -3.70 12.11 -5.03
CA CYS A 342 -5.16 12.25 -5.01
C CYS A 342 -5.78 11.57 -3.78
N ASP A 343 -6.50 12.34 -2.99
CA ASP A 343 -7.46 11.81 -2.00
C ASP A 343 -8.82 11.57 -2.65
N ALA A 344 -9.65 10.74 -2.04
CA ALA A 344 -11.02 10.57 -2.46
C ALA A 344 -11.98 10.31 -1.29
N ALA A 345 -13.18 10.88 -1.38
CA ALA A 345 -14.32 10.33 -0.67
C ALA A 345 -14.94 9.24 -1.55
N SER A 346 -15.19 8.08 -0.97
CA SER A 346 -15.71 6.91 -1.67
C SER A 346 -16.99 6.41 -1.05
N GLY A 347 -17.96 6.04 -1.89
CA GLY A 347 -19.18 5.35 -1.50
C GLY A 347 -19.33 4.06 -2.26
N ASN A 348 -19.80 3.02 -1.59
CA ASN A 348 -20.09 1.73 -2.20
C ASN A 348 -21.47 1.24 -1.77
N VAL A 349 -22.27 0.74 -2.71
CA VAL A 349 -23.66 0.30 -2.46
C VAL A 349 -23.92 -0.99 -3.20
N SER A 350 -24.17 -2.05 -2.46
CA SER A 350 -24.59 -3.36 -3.02
C SER A 350 -26.11 -3.44 -3.04
N PHE A 351 -26.70 -3.98 -4.12
CA PHE A 351 -28.16 -4.00 -4.29
C PHE A 351 -28.65 -5.24 -5.04
N LYS A 352 -29.95 -5.53 -4.92
CA LYS A 352 -30.62 -6.59 -5.65
C LYS A 352 -30.83 -6.19 -7.11
N PRO A 353 -30.82 -7.13 -8.08
CA PRO A 353 -31.14 -6.84 -9.47
C PRO A 353 -32.42 -6.01 -9.63
N GLY A 354 -32.35 -4.95 -10.45
CA GLY A 354 -33.47 -4.02 -10.68
C GLY A 354 -33.61 -2.88 -9.69
N MET A 355 -32.83 -2.87 -8.56
CA MET A 355 -32.95 -1.86 -7.48
C MET A 355 -31.86 -0.78 -7.54
N ALA A 356 -31.15 -0.64 -8.62
CA ALA A 356 -30.00 0.29 -8.74
C ALA A 356 -30.38 1.75 -8.44
N LYS A 357 -31.55 2.21 -8.95
CA LYS A 357 -32.01 3.59 -8.78
C LYS A 357 -32.40 3.87 -7.34
N GLU A 358 -33.15 2.95 -6.74
CA GLU A 358 -33.60 3.04 -5.34
C GLU A 358 -32.41 3.02 -4.39
N ALA A 359 -31.47 2.09 -4.61
CA ALA A 359 -30.25 1.96 -3.83
C ALA A 359 -29.37 3.23 -3.92
N PHE A 360 -29.13 3.72 -5.13
CA PHE A 360 -28.38 4.96 -5.36
C PHE A 360 -29.06 6.17 -4.68
N SER A 361 -30.39 6.32 -4.86
CA SER A 361 -31.13 7.42 -4.28
C SER A 361 -31.10 7.40 -2.77
N ALA A 362 -31.30 6.24 -2.14
CA ALA A 362 -31.25 6.07 -0.70
C ALA A 362 -29.87 6.38 -0.14
N PHE A 363 -28.81 5.91 -0.80
CA PHE A 363 -27.44 6.22 -0.44
C PHE A 363 -27.17 7.74 -0.50
N MET A 364 -27.49 8.39 -1.61
CA MET A 364 -27.27 9.82 -1.81
C MET A 364 -28.05 10.68 -0.80
N ILE A 365 -29.25 10.25 -0.37
CA ILE A 365 -30.00 10.90 0.70
C ILE A 365 -29.20 10.90 2.01
N GLN A 366 -28.50 9.81 2.36
CA GLN A 366 -27.68 9.78 3.58
C GLN A 366 -26.46 10.71 3.47
N ILE A 367 -25.82 10.76 2.29
CA ILE A 367 -24.73 11.71 2.03
C ILE A 367 -25.22 13.17 2.17
N GLU A 368 -26.40 13.50 1.64
CA GLU A 368 -26.97 14.86 1.78
C GLU A 368 -27.39 15.19 3.23
N LYS A 369 -27.91 14.20 3.97
CA LYS A 369 -28.20 14.38 5.41
C LYS A 369 -26.93 14.62 6.22
N MET A 370 -25.83 13.91 5.92
CA MET A 370 -24.53 14.13 6.56
C MET A 370 -24.08 15.58 6.37
N LYS A 371 -24.14 16.12 5.15
CA LYS A 371 -23.76 17.51 4.86
C LYS A 371 -24.58 18.53 5.70
N LYS A 372 -25.85 18.28 5.93
CA LYS A 372 -26.74 19.21 6.67
C LYS A 372 -26.48 19.21 8.16
N ILE A 373 -26.10 18.10 8.76
CA ILE A 373 -25.89 18.00 10.22
C ILE A 373 -24.62 18.74 10.66
N TRP A 374 -23.64 18.88 9.79
CA TRP A 374 -22.39 19.59 10.08
C TRP A 374 -22.47 21.10 9.80
N PHE A 375 -23.59 21.61 9.29
CA PHE A 375 -23.78 23.01 8.94
C PHE A 375 -24.90 23.72 9.80
N HIS A 376 -25.41 23.04 10.79
CA HIS A 376 -26.31 23.58 11.81
C HIS A 376 -25.80 23.20 13.20
#